data_486c49c219e577cd0d87ad922cf234a8
#
_entry.id   486c49c219e577cd0d87ad922cf234a8
#
_cell.length_a   1.000
_cell.length_b   1.000
_cell.length_c   1.000
_cell.angle_alpha   90.00
_cell.angle_beta   90.00
_cell.angle_gamma   90.00
#
_symmetry.space_group_name_H-M   'P 1'
#
loop_
_entity.id
_entity.type
_entity.pdbx_description
1 polymer ?
#
loop_
_entity_poly.entity_id
_entity_poly.type
_entity_poly.pdbx_seq_one_letter_code
_entity_poly.pdbx_strand_id
1 'polypeptide(L)'
;MKSFKQHLVEFDNPQIYCDMDGVVADFLKFTRNILGTKFKDRFWEDIPEDTFAQLDKMPDADVLWGYIKQFQPIMLTAAPRPARGAIAKRAPEDKIRWMKKNFRVPRSRMRVVLRPDKKKFAKDGRDGRPNILIDDHAGNIKEWETAGGIGIVHTDAASTINDLKKIGFP
;
A
#
# COMPACT_ATOMS: atom_id res chain seq x y z
N MET A 1 -28.66 -1.77 -12.36
CA MET A 1 -28.31 -3.22 -12.44
C MET A 1 -27.06 -3.37 -13.28
N LYS A 2 -25.97 -3.92 -12.71
CA LYS A 2 -24.76 -4.23 -13.50
C LYS A 2 -25.07 -5.39 -14.46
N SER A 3 -24.57 -5.33 -15.69
CA SER A 3 -24.78 -6.40 -16.67
C SER A 3 -24.07 -7.69 -16.24
N PHE A 4 -24.54 -8.85 -16.71
CA PHE A 4 -23.91 -10.16 -16.44
C PHE A 4 -22.41 -10.19 -16.80
N LYS A 5 -22.01 -9.47 -17.88
CA LYS A 5 -20.59 -9.29 -18.25
C LYS A 5 -19.79 -8.49 -17.21
N GLN A 6 -20.39 -7.45 -16.61
CA GLN A 6 -19.72 -6.69 -15.52
C GLN A 6 -19.58 -7.53 -14.26
N HIS A 7 -20.50 -8.43 -13.98
CA HIS A 7 -20.43 -9.37 -12.86
C HIS A 7 -19.33 -10.42 -13.06
N LEU A 8 -19.13 -10.91 -14.26
CA LEU A 8 -18.05 -11.86 -14.61
C LEU A 8 -16.66 -11.22 -14.48
N VAL A 9 -16.51 -9.96 -14.89
CA VAL A 9 -15.25 -9.21 -14.75
C VAL A 9 -14.89 -8.96 -13.27
N GLU A 10 -15.88 -8.78 -12.40
CA GLU A 10 -15.65 -8.61 -10.95
C GLU A 10 -15.14 -9.89 -10.26
N PHE A 11 -15.40 -11.08 -10.81
CA PHE A 11 -14.98 -12.36 -10.24
C PHE A 11 -13.63 -12.88 -10.76
N ASP A 12 -13.13 -12.35 -11.88
CA ASP A 12 -11.92 -12.89 -12.54
C ASP A 12 -10.64 -12.05 -12.29
N ASN A 13 -10.76 -10.82 -11.80
CA ASN A 13 -9.57 -10.01 -11.54
C ASN A 13 -8.90 -10.38 -10.21
N PRO A 14 -7.56 -10.53 -10.21
CA PRO A 14 -6.79 -10.68 -8.97
C PRO A 14 -7.07 -9.53 -8.00
N GLN A 15 -7.03 -9.82 -6.68
CA GLN A 15 -7.15 -8.76 -5.68
C GLN A 15 -5.91 -7.87 -5.72
N ILE A 16 -6.12 -6.55 -5.83
CA ILE A 16 -5.05 -5.56 -5.70
C ILE A 16 -4.82 -5.28 -4.21
N TYR A 17 -3.56 -5.38 -3.80
CA TYR A 17 -3.01 -4.85 -2.56
C TYR A 17 -2.14 -3.64 -2.88
N CYS A 18 -2.31 -2.56 -2.15
CA CYS A 18 -1.57 -1.30 -2.37
C CYS A 18 -0.89 -0.87 -1.07
N ASP A 19 0.41 -0.61 -1.13
CA ASP A 19 1.12 -0.01 0.00
C ASP A 19 0.73 1.45 0.20
N MET A 20 1.04 1.99 1.36
CA MET A 20 0.76 3.37 1.72
C MET A 20 1.98 4.27 1.53
N ASP A 21 3.06 4.01 2.30
CA ASP A 21 4.24 4.87 2.32
C ASP A 21 5.03 4.74 1.02
N GLY A 22 5.31 5.87 0.36
CA GLY A 22 6.01 5.89 -0.92
C GLY A 22 5.12 5.57 -2.14
N VAL A 23 3.85 5.19 -1.93
CA VAL A 23 2.87 4.95 -2.99
C VAL A 23 1.78 6.03 -2.99
N VAL A 24 1.13 6.24 -1.86
CA VAL A 24 0.06 7.25 -1.72
C VAL A 24 0.37 8.29 -0.64
N ALA A 25 1.22 7.98 0.34
CA ALA A 25 1.66 8.87 1.42
C ALA A 25 3.16 9.16 1.31
N ASP A 26 3.54 10.44 1.45
CA ASP A 26 4.92 10.91 1.24
C ASP A 26 5.74 10.89 2.53
N PHE A 27 6.05 9.70 3.02
CA PHE A 27 6.87 9.47 4.20
C PHE A 27 8.29 10.04 4.05
N LEU A 28 8.90 9.89 2.87
CA LEU A 28 10.28 10.31 2.65
C LEU A 28 10.43 11.83 2.64
N LYS A 29 9.48 12.57 2.06
CA LYS A 29 9.47 14.04 2.10
C LYS A 29 9.30 14.53 3.53
N PHE A 30 8.31 13.98 4.25
CA PHE A 30 8.03 14.36 5.63
C PHE A 30 9.25 14.16 6.53
N THR A 31 9.82 12.97 6.51
CA THR A 31 10.98 12.64 7.36
C THR A 31 12.23 13.42 6.94
N ARG A 32 12.45 13.67 5.65
CA ARG A 32 13.56 14.50 5.18
C ARG A 32 13.46 15.93 5.67
N ASN A 33 12.26 16.51 5.74
CA ASN A 33 12.05 17.86 6.24
C ASN A 33 12.40 17.98 7.73
N ILE A 34 12.19 16.91 8.51
CA ILE A 34 12.54 16.90 9.94
C ILE A 34 14.03 16.61 10.14
N LEU A 35 14.56 15.61 9.45
CA LEU A 35 15.92 15.10 9.67
C LEU A 35 16.99 15.89 8.91
N GLY A 36 16.63 16.68 7.90
CA GLY A 36 17.58 17.31 6.98
C GLY A 36 18.33 16.32 6.07
N THR A 37 18.03 15.04 6.14
CA THR A 37 18.66 13.96 5.38
C THR A 37 17.67 12.85 5.01
N LYS A 38 18.12 11.92 4.17
CA LYS A 38 17.30 10.74 3.81
C LYS A 38 17.08 9.86 5.04
N PHE A 39 15.84 9.42 5.23
CA PHE A 39 15.46 8.50 6.30
C PHE A 39 16.27 7.19 6.24
N LYS A 40 16.73 6.72 7.40
CA LYS A 40 17.36 5.42 7.62
C LYS A 40 16.76 4.79 8.88
N ASP A 41 16.84 3.46 8.99
CA ASP A 41 16.23 2.71 10.11
C ASP A 41 16.70 3.18 11.52
N ARG A 42 17.90 3.75 11.63
CA ARG A 42 18.42 4.32 12.89
C ARG A 42 17.70 5.60 13.35
N PHE A 43 16.93 6.27 12.48
CA PHE A 43 16.29 7.56 12.75
C PHE A 43 14.86 7.45 13.29
N TRP A 44 14.40 6.25 13.65
CA TRP A 44 13.05 6.10 14.20
C TRP A 44 12.80 6.93 15.47
N GLU A 45 13.81 7.16 16.29
CA GLU A 45 13.74 7.94 17.53
C GLU A 45 13.82 9.45 17.27
N ASP A 46 14.25 9.85 16.09
CA ASP A 46 14.45 11.26 15.70
C ASP A 46 13.23 11.87 14.99
N ILE A 47 12.19 11.10 14.78
CA ILE A 47 10.95 11.57 14.15
C ILE A 47 9.77 11.51 15.12
N PRO A 48 8.77 12.41 14.97
CA PRO A 48 7.60 12.44 15.87
C PRO A 48 6.86 11.10 15.91
N GLU A 49 6.35 10.75 17.07
CA GLU A 49 5.56 9.52 17.24
C GLU A 49 4.26 9.48 16.42
N ASP A 50 3.71 10.65 16.08
CA ASP A 50 2.50 10.85 15.26
C ASP A 50 2.82 11.10 13.76
N THR A 51 4.02 10.79 13.32
CA THR A 51 4.49 10.96 11.93
C THR A 51 3.44 10.49 10.92
N PHE A 52 2.87 9.30 11.10
CA PHE A 52 1.91 8.73 10.13
C PHE A 52 0.57 9.46 10.06
N ALA A 53 0.23 10.24 11.07
CA ALA A 53 -0.95 11.10 11.04
C ALA A 53 -0.75 12.39 10.23
N GLN A 54 0.52 12.81 10.03
CA GLN A 54 0.88 14.12 9.48
C GLN A 54 1.32 14.08 8.01
N LEU A 55 1.40 12.91 7.38
CA LEU A 55 1.93 12.76 6.02
C LEU A 55 1.08 13.49 4.99
N ASP A 56 1.74 14.14 4.03
CA ASP A 56 1.10 14.59 2.80
C ASP A 56 0.82 13.40 1.88
N LYS A 57 -0.08 13.58 0.92
CA LYS A 57 -0.20 12.65 -0.20
C LYS A 57 1.03 12.73 -1.10
N MET A 58 1.36 11.61 -1.76
CA MET A 58 2.25 11.65 -2.93
C MET A 58 1.64 12.55 -4.01
N PRO A 59 2.44 13.26 -4.82
CA PRO A 59 1.93 14.21 -5.80
C PRO A 59 0.92 13.64 -6.79
N ASP A 60 1.02 12.38 -7.13
CA ASP A 60 0.18 11.66 -8.09
C ASP A 60 -0.75 10.61 -7.45
N ALA A 61 -0.84 10.60 -6.11
CA ALA A 61 -1.65 9.64 -5.37
C ALA A 61 -3.13 9.66 -5.77
N ASP A 62 -3.69 10.83 -6.05
CA ASP A 62 -5.08 10.95 -6.47
C ASP A 62 -5.32 10.36 -7.87
N VAL A 63 -4.32 10.42 -8.76
CA VAL A 63 -4.36 9.79 -10.09
C VAL A 63 -4.38 8.28 -9.95
N LEU A 64 -3.46 7.71 -9.17
CA LEU A 64 -3.42 6.28 -8.90
C LEU A 64 -4.71 5.80 -8.24
N TRP A 65 -5.13 6.46 -7.17
CA TRP A 65 -6.34 6.09 -6.44
C TRP A 65 -7.60 6.18 -7.31
N GLY A 66 -7.70 7.24 -8.13
CA GLY A 66 -8.81 7.42 -9.09
C GLY A 66 -8.99 6.21 -10.01
N TYR A 67 -7.87 5.59 -10.42
CA TYR A 67 -7.88 4.40 -11.26
C TYR A 67 -8.15 3.11 -10.47
N ILE A 68 -7.42 2.85 -9.36
CA ILE A 68 -7.50 1.56 -8.67
C ILE A 68 -8.75 1.38 -7.81
N LYS A 69 -9.38 2.46 -7.33
CA LYS A 69 -10.54 2.39 -6.40
C LYS A 69 -11.70 1.57 -6.93
N GLN A 70 -11.92 1.54 -8.25
CA GLN A 70 -12.97 0.77 -8.89
C GLN A 70 -12.79 -0.75 -8.72
N PHE A 71 -11.55 -1.19 -8.51
CA PHE A 71 -11.18 -2.59 -8.28
C PHE A 71 -11.16 -2.96 -6.78
N GLN A 72 -11.61 -2.06 -5.93
CA GLN A 72 -11.70 -2.26 -4.48
C GLN A 72 -10.39 -2.76 -3.85
N PRO A 73 -9.28 -2.03 -3.96
CA PRO A 73 -8.00 -2.46 -3.44
C PRO A 73 -8.04 -2.62 -1.93
N ILE A 74 -7.20 -3.52 -1.43
CA ILE A 74 -6.87 -3.62 0.01
C ILE A 74 -5.59 -2.84 0.24
N MET A 75 -5.61 -1.91 1.18
CA MET A 75 -4.40 -1.22 1.62
C MET A 75 -3.60 -2.15 2.54
N LEU A 76 -2.37 -2.43 2.14
CA LEU A 76 -1.46 -3.33 2.87
C LEU A 76 -0.18 -2.58 3.21
N THR A 77 -0.10 -2.06 4.42
CA THR A 77 1.01 -1.22 4.87
C THR A 77 1.73 -1.82 6.07
N ALA A 78 3.02 -1.53 6.20
CA ALA A 78 3.82 -1.98 7.32
C ALA A 78 3.83 -0.96 8.47
N ALA A 79 3.67 -1.44 9.71
CA ALA A 79 3.97 -0.67 10.90
C ALA A 79 5.45 -0.83 11.29
N PRO A 80 6.05 0.16 11.98
CA PRO A 80 7.34 0.00 12.61
C PRO A 80 7.33 -1.17 13.60
N ARG A 81 8.49 -1.82 13.77
CA ARG A 81 8.63 -2.91 14.74
C ARG A 81 8.31 -2.45 16.16
N PRO A 82 7.74 -3.30 17.03
CA PRO A 82 7.39 -2.95 18.42
C PRO A 82 8.52 -2.31 19.21
N ALA A 83 9.78 -2.70 18.94
CA ALA A 83 10.97 -2.13 19.58
C ALA A 83 11.16 -0.62 19.31
N ARG A 84 10.41 -0.02 18.35
CA ARG A 84 10.44 1.42 18.07
C ARG A 84 9.54 2.25 19.01
N GLY A 85 8.95 1.63 20.04
CA GLY A 85 8.25 2.33 21.13
C GLY A 85 6.95 3.01 20.72
N ALA A 86 6.80 4.29 21.08
CA ALA A 86 5.54 5.03 20.93
C ALA A 86 5.06 5.12 19.47
N ILE A 87 5.95 5.37 18.52
CA ILE A 87 5.59 5.43 17.10
C ILE A 87 5.04 4.09 16.59
N ALA A 88 5.60 2.97 17.05
CA ALA A 88 5.11 1.63 16.66
C ALA A 88 3.71 1.35 17.20
N LYS A 89 3.40 1.84 18.42
CA LYS A 89 2.07 1.69 19.04
C LYS A 89 1.01 2.52 18.31
N ARG A 90 1.37 3.72 17.87
CA ARG A 90 0.43 4.66 17.21
C ARG A 90 0.22 4.37 15.74
N ALA A 91 1.28 3.92 15.05
CA ALA A 91 1.29 3.79 13.59
C ALA A 91 0.08 3.05 13.00
N PRO A 92 -0.40 1.93 13.54
CA PRO A 92 -1.54 1.24 12.97
C PRO A 92 -2.79 2.11 12.90
N GLU A 93 -3.13 2.78 14.00
CA GLU A 93 -4.32 3.63 14.05
C GLU A 93 -4.16 4.91 13.23
N ASP A 94 -3.00 5.54 13.30
CA ASP A 94 -2.71 6.75 12.52
C ASP A 94 -2.76 6.49 11.02
N LYS A 95 -2.23 5.37 10.54
CA LYS A 95 -2.30 4.95 9.13
C LYS A 95 -3.75 4.67 8.69
N ILE A 96 -4.53 3.99 9.53
CA ILE A 96 -5.95 3.72 9.26
C ILE A 96 -6.73 5.04 9.14
N ARG A 97 -6.54 5.96 10.08
CA ARG A 97 -7.18 7.28 10.06
C ARG A 97 -6.76 8.09 8.83
N TRP A 98 -5.48 8.06 8.49
CA TRP A 98 -4.95 8.76 7.32
C TRP A 98 -5.58 8.25 6.02
N MET A 99 -5.67 6.94 5.82
CA MET A 99 -6.30 6.34 4.65
C MET A 99 -7.80 6.65 4.58
N LYS A 100 -8.49 6.59 5.72
CA LYS A 100 -9.91 6.94 5.79
C LYS A 100 -10.13 8.41 5.45
N LYS A 101 -9.32 9.32 6.00
CA LYS A 101 -9.41 10.78 5.76
C LYS A 101 -9.16 11.13 4.30
N ASN A 102 -8.09 10.59 3.71
CA ASN A 102 -7.60 11.01 2.39
C ASN A 102 -8.28 10.30 1.22
N PHE A 103 -8.67 9.04 1.39
CA PHE A 103 -9.19 8.20 0.31
C PHE A 103 -10.51 7.49 0.63
N ARG A 104 -11.07 7.71 1.82
CA ARG A 104 -12.32 7.09 2.29
C ARG A 104 -12.27 5.56 2.27
N VAL A 105 -11.10 4.98 2.47
CA VAL A 105 -10.94 3.52 2.53
C VAL A 105 -11.66 2.97 3.76
N PRO A 106 -12.55 1.98 3.62
CA PRO A 106 -13.22 1.38 4.78
C PRO A 106 -12.23 0.53 5.60
N ARG A 107 -12.44 0.44 6.91
CA ARG A 107 -11.55 -0.34 7.81
C ARG A 107 -11.37 -1.79 7.36
N SER A 108 -12.43 -2.39 6.82
CA SER A 108 -12.39 -3.77 6.31
C SER A 108 -11.40 -3.98 5.14
N ARG A 109 -11.04 -2.90 4.43
CA ARG A 109 -10.09 -2.90 3.32
C ARG A 109 -8.69 -2.42 3.72
N MET A 110 -8.33 -2.50 5.00
CA MET A 110 -7.02 -2.09 5.50
C MET A 110 -6.36 -3.22 6.28
N ARG A 111 -5.08 -3.44 6.00
CA ARG A 111 -4.19 -4.36 6.71
C ARG A 111 -2.92 -3.62 7.10
N VAL A 112 -2.72 -3.45 8.40
CA VAL A 112 -1.47 -2.93 8.96
C VAL A 112 -0.75 -4.08 9.61
N VAL A 113 0.40 -4.44 9.08
CA VAL A 113 1.15 -5.64 9.45
C VAL A 113 2.61 -5.30 9.72
N LEU A 114 3.41 -6.26 10.16
CA LEU A 114 4.87 -6.13 10.09
C LEU A 114 5.33 -6.38 8.65
N ARG A 115 6.41 -5.71 8.22
CA ARG A 115 6.92 -5.82 6.84
C ARG A 115 7.07 -7.28 6.34
N PRO A 116 7.65 -8.22 7.11
CA PRO A 116 7.80 -9.61 6.66
C PRO A 116 6.48 -10.36 6.45
N ASP A 117 5.40 -9.86 7.03
CA ASP A 117 4.08 -10.49 6.95
C ASP A 117 3.30 -10.10 5.69
N LYS A 118 3.73 -9.07 4.95
CA LYS A 118 3.08 -8.66 3.69
C LYS A 118 2.93 -9.85 2.73
N LYS A 119 3.96 -10.65 2.54
CA LYS A 119 3.97 -11.81 1.63
C LYS A 119 2.93 -12.89 1.95
N LYS A 120 2.36 -12.91 3.15
CA LYS A 120 1.29 -13.85 3.52
C LYS A 120 0.00 -13.63 2.72
N PHE A 121 -0.15 -12.45 2.12
CA PHE A 121 -1.30 -12.07 1.30
C PHE A 121 -1.06 -12.26 -0.21
N ALA A 122 0.08 -12.82 -0.61
CA ALA A 122 0.46 -12.95 -2.02
C ALA A 122 -0.48 -13.86 -2.84
N LYS A 123 -1.18 -14.77 -2.18
CA LYS A 123 -2.19 -15.65 -2.79
C LYS A 123 -3.53 -15.52 -2.09
N ASP A 124 -4.61 -15.68 -2.86
CA ASP A 124 -5.95 -15.81 -2.29
C ASP A 124 -6.02 -17.07 -1.43
N GLY A 125 -6.54 -16.95 -0.21
CA GLY A 125 -6.60 -18.04 0.76
C GLY A 125 -7.60 -19.14 0.41
N ARG A 126 -8.50 -18.90 -0.56
CA ARG A 126 -9.56 -19.84 -0.94
C ARG A 126 -9.15 -20.74 -2.12
N ASP A 127 -8.56 -20.16 -3.15
CA ASP A 127 -8.25 -20.85 -4.40
C ASP A 127 -6.77 -20.77 -4.83
N GLY A 128 -5.94 -20.08 -4.05
CA GLY A 128 -4.52 -19.96 -4.31
C GLY A 128 -4.15 -19.07 -5.50
N ARG A 129 -5.09 -18.30 -6.07
CA ARG A 129 -4.80 -17.36 -7.15
C ARG A 129 -3.82 -16.29 -6.70
N PRO A 130 -2.89 -15.85 -7.58
CA PRO A 130 -1.97 -14.78 -7.25
C PRO A 130 -2.72 -13.46 -7.05
N ASN A 131 -2.39 -12.75 -5.97
CA ASN A 131 -2.80 -11.37 -5.74
C ASN A 131 -1.74 -10.41 -6.26
N ILE A 132 -2.12 -9.15 -6.51
CA ILE A 132 -1.21 -8.10 -6.98
C ILE A 132 -0.78 -7.26 -5.79
N LEU A 133 0.52 -6.90 -5.73
CA LEU A 133 1.04 -5.90 -4.80
C LEU A 133 1.59 -4.71 -5.59
N ILE A 134 1.14 -3.51 -5.24
CA ILE A 134 1.73 -2.23 -5.64
C ILE A 134 2.53 -1.72 -4.44
N ASP A 135 3.85 -1.63 -4.56
CA ASP A 135 4.75 -1.24 -3.47
C ASP A 135 5.99 -0.56 -4.07
N ASP A 136 6.50 0.51 -3.47
CA ASP A 136 7.70 1.22 -3.94
C ASP A 136 9.01 0.51 -3.57
N HIS A 137 8.95 -0.44 -2.65
CA HIS A 137 10.11 -1.18 -2.16
C HIS A 137 10.32 -2.49 -2.92
N ALA A 138 11.32 -2.53 -3.78
CA ALA A 138 11.64 -3.71 -4.61
C ALA A 138 11.83 -5.01 -3.80
N GLY A 139 12.35 -4.92 -2.56
CA GLY A 139 12.48 -6.07 -1.67
C GLY A 139 11.14 -6.69 -1.28
N ASN A 140 10.11 -5.85 -1.01
CA ASN A 140 8.75 -6.33 -0.72
C ASN A 140 8.15 -7.04 -1.94
N ILE A 141 8.35 -6.45 -3.13
CA ILE A 141 7.90 -7.04 -4.38
C ILE A 141 8.55 -8.41 -4.62
N LYS A 142 9.87 -8.51 -4.44
CA LYS A 142 10.58 -9.80 -4.59
C LYS A 142 10.07 -10.87 -3.62
N GLU A 143 9.84 -10.51 -2.35
CA GLU A 143 9.29 -11.44 -1.36
C GLU A 143 7.86 -11.88 -1.72
N TRP A 144 7.05 -10.94 -2.24
CA TRP A 144 5.70 -11.20 -2.70
C TRP A 144 5.64 -12.16 -3.88
N GLU A 145 6.48 -11.93 -4.89
CA GLU A 145 6.59 -12.80 -6.07
C GLU A 145 7.11 -14.19 -5.71
N THR A 146 8.09 -14.27 -4.80
CA THR A 146 8.59 -15.56 -4.28
C THR A 146 7.48 -16.33 -3.57
N ALA A 147 6.53 -15.64 -2.94
CA ALA A 147 5.35 -16.24 -2.31
C ALA A 147 4.22 -16.57 -3.31
N GLY A 148 4.41 -16.30 -4.60
CA GLY A 148 3.50 -16.64 -5.70
C GLY A 148 2.51 -15.56 -6.09
N GLY A 149 2.70 -14.33 -5.65
CA GLY A 149 1.92 -13.16 -6.10
C GLY A 149 2.50 -12.50 -7.36
N ILE A 150 1.84 -11.46 -7.82
CA ILE A 150 2.27 -10.59 -8.92
C ILE A 150 2.68 -9.25 -8.31
N GLY A 151 3.92 -8.80 -8.55
CA GLY A 151 4.45 -7.55 -8.02
C GLY A 151 4.49 -6.43 -9.05
N ILE A 152 4.20 -5.21 -8.62
CA ILE A 152 4.42 -3.98 -9.38
C ILE A 152 5.26 -3.05 -8.51
N VAL A 153 6.51 -2.79 -8.94
CA VAL A 153 7.34 -1.78 -8.29
C VAL A 153 6.81 -0.40 -8.66
N HIS A 154 6.25 0.30 -7.68
CA HIS A 154 5.70 1.63 -7.91
C HIS A 154 6.80 2.67 -8.02
N THR A 155 6.82 3.42 -9.11
CA THR A 155 7.66 4.60 -9.32
C THR A 155 6.82 5.87 -9.44
N ASP A 156 5.69 5.77 -10.13
CA ASP A 156 4.70 6.82 -10.34
C ASP A 156 3.35 6.20 -10.75
N ALA A 157 2.29 6.99 -10.67
CA ALA A 157 0.94 6.54 -10.97
C ALA A 157 0.78 6.07 -12.42
N ALA A 158 1.35 6.80 -13.38
CA ALA A 158 1.19 6.49 -14.81
C ALA A 158 1.81 5.14 -15.16
N SER A 159 3.03 4.88 -14.68
CA SER A 159 3.72 3.60 -14.86
C SER A 159 2.96 2.44 -14.22
N THR A 160 2.50 2.61 -12.99
CA THR A 160 1.73 1.58 -12.27
C THR A 160 0.41 1.26 -12.97
N ILE A 161 -0.33 2.29 -13.42
CA ILE A 161 -1.57 2.10 -14.18
C ILE A 161 -1.30 1.36 -15.49
N ASN A 162 -0.22 1.71 -16.20
CA ASN A 162 0.16 1.03 -17.43
C ASN A 162 0.49 -0.45 -17.18
N ASP A 163 1.19 -0.78 -16.09
CA ASP A 163 1.50 -2.16 -15.74
C ASP A 163 0.24 -2.95 -15.35
N LEU A 164 -0.69 -2.32 -14.61
CA LEU A 164 -2.00 -2.92 -14.33
C LEU A 164 -2.77 -3.24 -15.62
N LYS A 165 -2.77 -2.33 -16.60
CA LYS A 165 -3.40 -2.56 -17.91
C LYS A 165 -2.78 -3.73 -18.67
N LYS A 166 -1.43 -3.87 -18.66
CA LYS A 166 -0.73 -4.99 -19.30
C LYS A 166 -1.13 -6.35 -18.74
N ILE A 167 -1.50 -6.42 -17.45
CA ILE A 167 -1.93 -7.67 -16.80
C ILE A 167 -3.45 -7.87 -16.81
N GLY A 168 -4.20 -7.02 -17.53
CA GLY A 168 -5.60 -7.23 -17.84
C GLY A 168 -6.61 -6.34 -17.12
N PHE A 169 -6.17 -5.35 -16.33
CA PHE A 169 -7.08 -4.35 -15.77
C PHE A 169 -7.46 -3.32 -16.83
N PRO A 170 -8.76 -3.01 -17.03
CA PRO A 170 -9.22 -2.08 -18.05
C PRO A 170 -8.86 -0.61 -17.78
#